data_8c20381e291e790da7dcb67a89d5c8f5
#
_entry.id   8c20381e291e790da7dcb67a89d5c8f5
#
_cell.length_a   1.000
_cell.length_b   1.000
_cell.length_c   1.000
_cell.angle_alpha   90.00
_cell.angle_beta   90.00
_cell.angle_gamma   90.00
#
_symmetry.space_group_name_H-M   'P 1'
#
loop_
_entity.id
_entity.type
_entity.pdbx_description
1 polymer ?
#
loop_
_entity_poly.entity_id
_entity_poly.type
_entity_poly.pdbx_seq_one_letter_code
_entity_poly.pdbx_strand_id
1 'polypeptide(L)'
;WKNGNPQPPLLLIGPAGTGKTTIAHIVANEFSEYIELNASDKRFHDLLISTIGESANTYSLFGENKKLIIMDEVDGIHGTNDRGGTKALNKIIKESKQPIVMMANDFYSNKLTTIKKNAQVIKMDKIKSPSINKFLRDVVLKNEGIEVDKEVLMKLSKRSSGDLRSAINTLQALVENGGELTEEALDSTSQKDN
;
A
#
# COMPACT_ATOMS: atom_id res chain seq x y z
N TRP A 1 5.48 18.91 4.52
CA TRP A 1 6.87 18.50 4.32
C TRP A 1 7.57 19.35 3.25
N LYS A 2 6.97 19.59 2.09
CA LYS A 2 7.56 20.40 0.98
C LYS A 2 7.98 21.81 1.43
N ASN A 3 7.22 22.44 2.30
CA ASN A 3 7.46 23.81 2.77
C ASN A 3 8.47 23.90 3.95
N GLY A 4 9.26 22.85 4.18
CA GLY A 4 10.25 22.84 5.25
C GLY A 4 9.69 22.59 6.66
N ASN A 5 8.38 22.64 6.85
CA ASN A 5 7.77 22.39 8.15
C ASN A 5 7.81 20.91 8.52
N PRO A 6 8.36 20.54 9.67
CA PRO A 6 8.31 19.16 10.13
C PRO A 6 6.85 18.75 10.37
N GLN A 7 6.48 17.61 9.80
CA GLN A 7 5.16 17.01 9.98
C GLN A 7 5.35 15.60 10.53
N PRO A 8 4.42 15.09 11.34
CA PRO A 8 4.48 13.71 11.80
C PRO A 8 4.42 12.75 10.59
N PRO A 9 5.03 11.56 10.71
CA PRO A 9 4.88 10.51 9.71
C PRO A 9 3.41 10.23 9.39
N LEU A 10 3.12 9.85 8.14
CA LEU A 10 1.78 9.47 7.70
C LEU A 10 1.62 7.95 7.80
N LEU A 11 0.53 7.47 8.38
CA LEU A 11 0.14 6.06 8.38
C LEU A 11 -1.17 5.87 7.63
N LEU A 12 -1.09 5.27 6.43
CA LEU A 12 -2.25 4.80 5.67
C LEU A 12 -2.62 3.39 6.15
N ILE A 13 -3.82 3.21 6.68
CA ILE A 13 -4.21 1.94 7.27
C ILE A 13 -5.60 1.51 6.79
N GLY A 14 -5.70 0.28 6.32
CA GLY A 14 -6.96 -0.28 5.81
C GLY A 14 -6.77 -1.56 5.02
N PRO A 15 -7.84 -2.23 4.59
CA PRO A 15 -7.79 -3.51 3.90
C PRO A 15 -6.92 -3.50 2.64
N ALA A 16 -6.52 -4.68 2.17
CA ALA A 16 -5.84 -4.85 0.89
C ALA A 16 -6.67 -4.27 -0.27
N GLY A 17 -5.99 -3.90 -1.35
CA GLY A 17 -6.62 -3.41 -2.58
C GLY A 17 -7.37 -2.08 -2.47
N THR A 18 -7.18 -1.30 -1.39
CA THR A 18 -7.81 0.01 -1.21
C THR A 18 -7.00 1.19 -1.78
N GLY A 19 -5.82 0.91 -2.35
CA GLY A 19 -4.99 1.93 -3.02
C GLY A 19 -3.94 2.59 -2.12
N LYS A 20 -3.60 2.04 -0.95
CA LYS A 20 -2.58 2.60 -0.03
C LYS A 20 -1.24 2.84 -0.74
N THR A 21 -0.69 1.80 -1.38
CA THR A 21 0.58 1.86 -2.10
C THR A 21 0.50 2.85 -3.28
N THR A 22 -0.62 2.88 -4.00
CA THR A 22 -0.84 3.84 -5.08
C THR A 22 -0.79 5.28 -4.58
N ILE A 23 -1.43 5.58 -3.45
CA ILE A 23 -1.37 6.92 -2.82
C ILE A 23 0.06 7.25 -2.39
N ALA A 24 0.78 6.29 -1.78
CA ALA A 24 2.17 6.51 -1.38
C ALA A 24 3.06 6.86 -2.58
N HIS A 25 2.92 6.17 -3.71
CA HIS A 25 3.65 6.49 -4.94
C HIS A 25 3.24 7.82 -5.58
N ILE A 26 1.95 8.19 -5.52
CA ILE A 26 1.51 9.53 -5.96
C ILE A 26 2.21 10.62 -5.12
N VAL A 27 2.28 10.41 -3.81
CA VAL A 27 3.02 11.33 -2.91
C VAL A 27 4.51 11.32 -3.23
N ALA A 28 5.08 10.16 -3.58
CA ALA A 28 6.51 10.04 -3.93
C ALA A 28 6.89 10.88 -5.15
N ASN A 29 6.01 11.02 -6.13
CA ASN A 29 6.24 11.86 -7.31
C ASN A 29 6.44 13.36 -6.99
N GLU A 30 6.09 13.77 -5.79
CA GLU A 30 6.28 15.13 -5.29
C GLU A 30 7.68 15.37 -4.69
N PHE A 31 8.51 14.32 -4.58
CA PHE A 31 9.88 14.36 -4.06
C PHE A 31 10.87 14.00 -5.16
N SER A 32 12.10 14.52 -5.07
CA SER A 32 13.17 14.20 -6.03
C SER A 32 13.62 12.74 -5.97
N GLU A 33 13.53 12.16 -4.78
CA GLU A 33 13.92 10.76 -4.52
C GLU A 33 13.01 10.15 -3.46
N TYR A 34 12.79 8.84 -3.55
CA TYR A 34 12.15 8.07 -2.50
C TYR A 34 12.83 6.72 -2.31
N ILE A 35 12.67 6.15 -1.13
CA ILE A 35 13.13 4.80 -0.78
C ILE A 35 11.92 4.02 -0.33
N GLU A 36 11.73 2.82 -0.85
CA GLU A 36 10.65 1.93 -0.47
C GLU A 36 11.21 0.71 0.27
N LEU A 37 10.67 0.44 1.44
CA LEU A 37 11.04 -0.67 2.32
C LEU A 37 9.79 -1.49 2.65
N ASN A 38 9.89 -2.82 2.54
CA ASN A 38 8.83 -3.70 3.02
C ASN A 38 9.18 -4.19 4.43
N ALA A 39 8.35 -3.85 5.41
CA ALA A 39 8.59 -4.18 6.81
C ALA A 39 8.40 -5.68 7.13
N SER A 40 7.84 -6.46 6.22
CA SER A 40 7.76 -7.92 6.32
C SER A 40 9.05 -8.64 5.85
N ASP A 41 9.98 -7.93 5.18
CA ASP A 41 11.28 -8.49 4.77
C ASP A 41 12.16 -8.74 6.00
N LYS A 42 12.82 -9.91 6.03
CA LYS A 42 13.77 -10.27 7.10
C LYS A 42 14.95 -9.31 7.22
N ARG A 43 15.30 -8.60 6.15
CA ARG A 43 16.38 -7.61 6.08
C ARG A 43 15.92 -6.19 6.40
N PHE A 44 14.65 -6.01 6.75
CA PHE A 44 14.08 -4.68 7.00
C PHE A 44 14.88 -3.87 8.01
N HIS A 45 15.27 -4.48 9.13
CA HIS A 45 16.06 -3.83 10.17
C HIS A 45 17.40 -3.29 9.64
N ASP A 46 18.15 -4.10 8.89
CA ASP A 46 19.47 -3.71 8.38
C ASP A 46 19.37 -2.64 7.30
N LEU A 47 18.37 -2.77 6.41
CA LEU A 47 18.04 -1.76 5.40
C LEU A 47 17.63 -0.44 6.05
N LEU A 48 16.84 -0.51 7.11
CA LEU A 48 16.38 0.66 7.82
C LEU A 48 17.54 1.42 8.48
N ILE A 49 18.47 0.70 9.12
CA ILE A 49 19.65 1.30 9.76
C ILE A 49 20.60 1.89 8.71
N SER A 50 20.88 1.20 7.61
CA SER A 50 21.74 1.72 6.54
C SER A 50 21.15 2.98 5.92
N THR A 51 19.84 2.95 5.61
CA THR A 51 19.12 4.09 5.02
C THR A 51 19.19 5.34 5.90
N ILE A 52 19.14 5.17 7.23
CA ILE A 52 19.20 6.30 8.16
C ILE A 52 20.63 6.75 8.38
N GLY A 53 21.56 5.80 8.51
CA GLY A 53 22.99 6.11 8.62
C GLY A 53 23.49 6.92 7.44
N GLU A 54 23.08 6.56 6.22
CA GLU A 54 23.37 7.32 5.01
C GLU A 54 22.67 8.68 5.00
N SER A 55 21.42 8.77 5.39
CA SER A 55 20.67 10.02 5.42
C SER A 55 21.23 11.01 6.44
N ALA A 56 21.75 10.54 7.57
CA ALA A 56 22.40 11.39 8.56
C ALA A 56 23.73 11.98 8.06
N ASN A 57 24.46 11.24 7.21
CA ASN A 57 25.74 11.67 6.62
C ASN A 57 25.54 12.47 5.32
N THR A 58 24.47 12.29 4.61
CA THR A 58 24.21 12.90 3.28
C THR A 58 23.73 14.35 3.38
N TYR A 59 23.30 14.82 4.56
CA TYR A 59 22.97 16.22 4.79
C TYR A 59 24.10 17.21 4.42
N SER A 60 25.32 16.72 4.37
CA SER A 60 26.51 17.55 4.10
C SER A 60 26.86 17.73 2.61
N LEU A 61 26.39 16.86 1.71
CA LEU A 61 26.92 16.81 0.34
C LEU A 61 25.95 17.23 -0.78
N PHE A 62 24.60 17.15 -0.57
CA PHE A 62 23.63 17.34 -1.66
C PHE A 62 22.51 18.36 -1.39
N GLY A 63 22.64 19.26 -0.41
CA GLY A 63 21.65 20.31 -0.18
C GLY A 63 20.36 19.80 0.48
N GLU A 64 19.35 20.67 0.54
CA GLU A 64 18.08 20.50 1.30
C GLU A 64 17.09 19.50 0.68
N ASN A 65 17.51 18.61 -0.23
CA ASN A 65 16.58 17.68 -0.89
C ASN A 65 16.12 16.58 0.08
N LYS A 66 14.86 16.67 0.48
CA LYS A 66 14.23 15.66 1.33
C LYS A 66 13.89 14.43 0.48
N LYS A 67 14.28 13.25 0.99
CA LYS A 67 13.91 11.95 0.43
C LYS A 67 12.66 11.43 1.14
N LEU A 68 11.68 10.97 0.39
CA LEU A 68 10.52 10.30 1.00
C LEU A 68 10.89 8.86 1.37
N ILE A 69 10.56 8.44 2.57
CA ILE A 69 10.68 7.04 3.01
C ILE A 69 9.29 6.43 3.00
N ILE A 70 9.11 5.40 2.19
CA ILE A 70 7.88 4.59 2.12
C ILE A 70 8.15 3.27 2.83
N MET A 71 7.27 2.89 3.77
CA MET A 71 7.35 1.63 4.50
C MET A 71 6.04 0.87 4.34
N ASP A 72 6.07 -0.24 3.61
CA ASP A 72 4.89 -1.09 3.42
C ASP A 72 4.82 -2.19 4.47
N GLU A 73 3.60 -2.66 4.75
CA GLU A 73 3.29 -3.78 5.64
C GLU A 73 3.88 -3.65 7.06
N VAL A 74 3.85 -2.43 7.64
CA VAL A 74 4.43 -2.20 8.97
C VAL A 74 3.74 -2.98 10.11
N ASP A 75 2.59 -3.57 9.87
CA ASP A 75 1.94 -4.55 10.74
C ASP A 75 2.51 -5.97 10.58
N GLY A 76 3.25 -6.25 9.50
CA GLY A 76 3.92 -7.52 9.21
C GLY A 76 5.25 -7.75 9.96
N ILE A 77 5.78 -6.77 10.69
CA ILE A 77 7.04 -6.91 11.42
C ILE A 77 6.99 -8.11 12.37
N HIS A 78 7.89 -9.08 12.17
CA HIS A 78 7.91 -10.33 12.93
C HIS A 78 8.48 -10.14 14.34
N GLY A 79 7.62 -10.25 15.36
CA GLY A 79 7.92 -9.87 16.76
C GLY A 79 8.87 -10.77 17.55
N THR A 80 9.22 -11.98 17.10
CA THR A 80 10.07 -12.91 17.88
C THR A 80 11.53 -12.93 17.43
N ASN A 81 11.79 -12.80 16.14
CA ASN A 81 13.15 -12.71 15.60
C ASN A 81 13.61 -11.26 15.34
N ASP A 82 12.67 -10.29 15.36
CA ASP A 82 12.92 -8.90 15.00
C ASP A 82 12.60 -7.93 16.17
N ARG A 83 13.03 -8.28 17.40
CA ARG A 83 12.94 -7.35 18.54
C ARG A 83 13.68 -6.02 18.28
N GLY A 84 14.60 -6.00 17.33
CA GLY A 84 15.29 -4.82 16.85
C GLY A 84 14.44 -3.96 15.92
N GLY A 85 13.69 -4.55 14.98
CA GLY A 85 12.95 -3.83 13.93
C GLY A 85 11.87 -2.90 14.47
N THR A 86 11.03 -3.36 15.39
CA THR A 86 10.03 -2.49 16.02
C THR A 86 10.64 -1.34 16.81
N LYS A 87 11.76 -1.59 17.53
CA LYS A 87 12.47 -0.53 18.26
C LYS A 87 13.11 0.45 17.31
N ALA A 88 13.79 -0.04 16.25
CA ALA A 88 14.41 0.77 15.22
C ALA A 88 13.35 1.64 14.51
N LEU A 89 12.24 1.05 14.08
CA LEU A 89 11.12 1.77 13.46
C LEU A 89 10.59 2.89 14.37
N ASN A 90 10.33 2.59 15.64
CA ASN A 90 9.85 3.60 16.59
C ASN A 90 10.87 4.73 16.82
N LYS A 91 12.17 4.42 16.82
CA LYS A 91 13.23 5.41 16.91
C LYS A 91 13.21 6.33 15.70
N ILE A 92 13.09 5.76 14.51
CA ILE A 92 13.07 6.50 13.25
C ILE A 92 11.85 7.41 13.16
N ILE A 93 10.67 6.90 13.49
CA ILE A 93 9.42 7.68 13.51
C ILE A 93 9.57 8.95 14.37
N LYS A 94 10.37 8.87 15.44
CA LYS A 94 10.58 10.00 16.36
C LYS A 94 11.71 10.93 15.96
N GLU A 95 12.79 10.38 15.37
CA GLU A 95 14.04 11.11 15.17
C GLU A 95 14.28 11.51 13.71
N SER A 96 13.59 10.89 12.75
CA SER A 96 13.78 11.20 11.33
C SER A 96 13.35 12.62 10.99
N LYS A 97 14.21 13.31 10.27
CA LYS A 97 13.90 14.59 9.65
C LYS A 97 13.31 14.42 8.23
N GLN A 98 13.37 13.19 7.70
CA GLN A 98 12.82 12.85 6.39
C GLN A 98 11.31 12.59 6.48
N PRO A 99 10.53 12.95 5.45
CA PRO A 99 9.13 12.59 5.36
C PRO A 99 8.98 11.06 5.27
N ILE A 100 8.01 10.52 6.03
CA ILE A 100 7.76 9.08 6.11
C ILE A 100 6.30 8.82 5.82
N VAL A 101 6.03 7.89 4.89
CA VAL A 101 4.71 7.31 4.65
C VAL A 101 4.76 5.82 4.98
N MET A 102 3.89 5.39 5.88
CA MET A 102 3.77 3.99 6.30
C MET A 102 2.43 3.43 5.86
N MET A 103 2.40 2.13 5.57
CA MET A 103 1.18 1.42 5.18
C MET A 103 1.00 0.17 6.04
N ALA A 104 -0.26 -0.10 6.40
CA ALA A 104 -0.65 -1.27 7.17
C ALA A 104 -2.02 -1.79 6.72
N ASN A 105 -2.25 -3.09 6.89
CA ASN A 105 -3.50 -3.73 6.50
C ASN A 105 -4.46 -3.89 7.68
N ASP A 106 -3.95 -4.17 8.88
CA ASP A 106 -4.75 -4.42 10.08
C ASP A 106 -4.72 -3.23 11.06
N PHE A 107 -5.85 -2.54 11.16
CA PHE A 107 -6.01 -1.43 12.11
C PHE A 107 -5.87 -1.86 13.57
N TYR A 108 -6.24 -3.08 13.91
CA TYR A 108 -6.26 -3.57 15.28
C TYR A 108 -4.96 -4.22 15.73
N SER A 109 -3.97 -4.32 14.86
CA SER A 109 -2.66 -4.87 15.19
C SER A 109 -2.04 -4.14 16.39
N ASN A 110 -1.71 -4.89 17.44
CA ASN A 110 -1.04 -4.37 18.63
C ASN A 110 0.34 -3.77 18.32
N LYS A 111 0.99 -4.22 17.25
CA LYS A 111 2.30 -3.74 16.79
C LYS A 111 2.25 -2.27 16.38
N LEU A 112 1.08 -1.78 15.95
CA LEU A 112 0.89 -0.41 15.52
C LEU A 112 0.59 0.58 16.65
N THR A 113 0.44 0.11 17.89
CA THR A 113 0.01 0.96 19.02
C THR A 113 0.92 2.18 19.21
N THR A 114 2.23 1.98 19.18
CA THR A 114 3.22 3.06 19.33
C THR A 114 3.31 3.92 18.08
N ILE A 115 3.23 3.31 16.89
CA ILE A 115 3.25 3.99 15.59
C ILE A 115 2.07 4.96 15.50
N LYS A 116 0.87 4.51 15.80
CA LYS A 116 -0.36 5.33 15.78
C LYS A 116 -0.30 6.55 16.67
N LYS A 117 0.42 6.46 17.79
CA LYS A 117 0.59 7.60 18.72
C LYS A 117 1.52 8.68 18.18
N ASN A 118 2.44 8.33 17.28
CA ASN A 118 3.48 9.21 16.77
C ASN A 118 3.32 9.52 15.27
N ALA A 119 2.22 9.12 14.64
CA ALA A 119 1.94 9.32 13.24
C ALA A 119 0.55 9.94 13.03
N GLN A 120 0.39 10.65 11.93
CA GLN A 120 -0.93 11.04 11.45
C GLN A 120 -1.57 9.82 10.77
N VAL A 121 -2.68 9.33 11.34
CA VAL A 121 -3.36 8.13 10.86
C VAL A 121 -4.48 8.51 9.89
N ILE A 122 -4.44 7.94 8.68
CA ILE A 122 -5.55 7.98 7.71
C ILE A 122 -6.10 6.57 7.58
N LYS A 123 -7.34 6.39 8.00
CA LYS A 123 -8.04 5.12 7.86
C LYS A 123 -8.71 5.06 6.48
N MET A 124 -8.42 4.00 5.75
CA MET A 124 -9.03 3.70 4.45
C MET A 124 -10.03 2.57 4.61
N ASP A 125 -11.26 2.81 4.20
CA ASP A 125 -12.32 1.82 4.23
C ASP A 125 -12.32 0.96 2.96
N LYS A 126 -13.01 -0.18 3.01
CA LYS A 126 -13.28 -1.01 1.83
C LYS A 126 -13.98 -0.20 0.74
N ILE A 127 -13.56 -0.40 -0.50
CA ILE A 127 -14.18 0.27 -1.65
C ILE A 127 -15.58 -0.34 -1.87
N LYS A 128 -16.59 0.52 -2.03
CA LYS A 128 -17.95 0.05 -2.27
C LYS A 128 -18.06 -0.62 -3.64
N SER A 129 -18.78 -1.75 -3.73
CA SER A 129 -18.94 -2.49 -4.99
C SER A 129 -19.43 -1.64 -6.17
N PRO A 130 -20.36 -0.66 -6.02
CA PRO A 130 -20.71 0.22 -7.12
C PRO A 130 -19.57 1.08 -7.64
N SER A 131 -18.64 1.49 -6.75
CA SER A 131 -17.46 2.26 -7.15
C SER A 131 -16.46 1.40 -7.90
N ILE A 132 -16.26 0.15 -7.47
CA ILE A 132 -15.45 -0.84 -8.20
C ILE A 132 -16.05 -1.09 -9.58
N ASN A 133 -17.35 -1.37 -9.66
CA ASN A 133 -18.04 -1.59 -10.94
C ASN A 133 -17.85 -0.41 -11.90
N LYS A 134 -18.06 0.81 -11.40
CA LYS A 134 -17.89 2.02 -12.19
C LYS A 134 -16.44 2.16 -12.69
N PHE A 135 -15.46 1.92 -11.84
CA PHE A 135 -14.04 2.00 -12.21
C PHE A 135 -13.65 0.96 -13.27
N LEU A 136 -14.06 -0.29 -13.08
CA LEU A 136 -13.80 -1.36 -14.05
C LEU A 136 -14.42 -1.02 -15.42
N ARG A 137 -15.67 -0.56 -15.45
CA ARG A 137 -16.36 -0.20 -16.70
C ARG A 137 -15.77 1.03 -17.36
N ASP A 138 -15.66 2.14 -16.63
CA ASP A 138 -15.40 3.46 -17.20
C ASP A 138 -13.90 3.72 -17.42
N VAL A 139 -13.04 2.99 -16.72
CA VAL A 139 -11.59 3.17 -16.80
C VAL A 139 -10.93 1.93 -17.41
N VAL A 140 -11.07 0.76 -16.79
CA VAL A 140 -10.31 -0.43 -17.22
C VAL A 140 -10.80 -0.91 -18.58
N LEU A 141 -12.05 -1.31 -18.69
CA LEU A 141 -12.61 -1.88 -19.93
C LEU A 141 -12.59 -0.89 -21.09
N LYS A 142 -12.87 0.38 -20.81
CA LYS A 142 -12.83 1.42 -21.84
C LYS A 142 -11.43 1.64 -22.40
N ASN A 143 -10.40 1.62 -21.55
CA ASN A 143 -9.01 1.81 -22.00
C ASN A 143 -8.48 0.59 -22.76
N GLU A 144 -8.92 -0.61 -22.38
CA GLU A 144 -8.52 -1.87 -23.03
C GLU A 144 -9.36 -2.16 -24.29
N GLY A 145 -10.45 -1.41 -24.54
CA GLY A 145 -11.35 -1.64 -25.67
C GLY A 145 -12.13 -2.95 -25.58
N ILE A 146 -12.41 -3.41 -24.36
CA ILE A 146 -13.05 -4.70 -24.08
C ILE A 146 -14.50 -4.47 -23.63
N GLU A 147 -15.42 -5.28 -24.14
CA GLU A 147 -16.80 -5.30 -23.70
C GLU A 147 -17.07 -6.52 -22.80
N VAL A 148 -17.74 -6.28 -21.70
CA VAL A 148 -18.12 -7.30 -20.71
C VAL A 148 -19.58 -7.10 -20.32
N ASP A 149 -20.30 -8.19 -20.16
CA ASP A 149 -21.70 -8.16 -19.73
C ASP A 149 -21.86 -7.46 -18.37
N LYS A 150 -22.90 -6.62 -18.25
CA LYS A 150 -23.13 -5.81 -17.04
C LYS A 150 -23.42 -6.65 -15.80
N GLU A 151 -24.07 -7.79 -15.95
CA GLU A 151 -24.39 -8.66 -14.81
C GLU A 151 -23.13 -9.32 -14.28
N VAL A 152 -22.26 -9.77 -15.18
CA VAL A 152 -20.98 -10.35 -14.83
C VAL A 152 -20.09 -9.34 -14.11
N LEU A 153 -19.99 -8.13 -14.64
CA LEU A 153 -19.21 -7.07 -14.02
C LEU A 153 -19.73 -6.71 -12.62
N MET A 154 -21.06 -6.74 -12.45
CA MET A 154 -21.69 -6.50 -11.15
C MET A 154 -21.41 -7.63 -10.16
N LYS A 155 -21.48 -8.90 -10.59
CA LYS A 155 -21.15 -10.07 -9.75
C LYS A 155 -19.70 -10.03 -9.33
N LEU A 156 -18.77 -9.77 -10.25
CA LEU A 156 -17.34 -9.63 -9.98
C LEU A 156 -17.06 -8.51 -8.95
N SER A 157 -17.67 -7.35 -9.13
CA SER A 157 -17.50 -6.22 -8.22
C SER A 157 -18.02 -6.49 -6.80
N LYS A 158 -19.06 -7.29 -6.65
CA LYS A 158 -19.57 -7.74 -5.35
C LYS A 158 -18.63 -8.76 -4.70
N ARG A 159 -18.13 -9.73 -5.48
CA ARG A 159 -17.22 -10.79 -4.99
C ARG A 159 -15.88 -10.25 -4.51
N SER A 160 -15.36 -9.20 -5.13
CA SER A 160 -14.10 -8.58 -4.72
C SER A 160 -14.11 -8.04 -3.27
N SER A 161 -15.29 -7.95 -2.64
CA SER A 161 -15.45 -7.55 -1.22
C SER A 161 -14.76 -6.25 -0.84
N GLY A 162 -14.58 -5.33 -1.80
CA GLY A 162 -13.96 -4.03 -1.59
C GLY A 162 -12.47 -3.96 -1.94
N ASP A 163 -11.90 -5.05 -2.46
CA ASP A 163 -10.53 -5.14 -2.96
C ASP A 163 -10.51 -4.88 -4.47
N LEU A 164 -10.06 -3.68 -4.87
CA LEU A 164 -9.98 -3.30 -6.29
C LEU A 164 -8.90 -4.09 -7.04
N ARG A 165 -7.78 -4.42 -6.40
CA ARG A 165 -6.71 -5.22 -7.01
C ARG A 165 -7.23 -6.62 -7.36
N SER A 166 -7.90 -7.28 -6.44
CA SER A 166 -8.55 -8.57 -6.67
C SER A 166 -9.58 -8.48 -7.81
N ALA A 167 -10.39 -7.41 -7.85
CA ALA A 167 -11.36 -7.21 -8.92
C ALA A 167 -10.70 -7.10 -10.31
N ILE A 168 -9.62 -6.32 -10.43
CA ILE A 168 -8.88 -6.15 -11.69
C ILE A 168 -8.23 -7.47 -12.12
N ASN A 169 -7.54 -8.16 -11.20
CA ASN A 169 -6.88 -9.42 -11.50
C ASN A 169 -7.89 -10.49 -11.95
N THR A 170 -9.04 -10.58 -11.29
CA THR A 170 -10.10 -11.49 -11.69
C THR A 170 -10.64 -11.14 -13.07
N LEU A 171 -10.90 -9.86 -13.35
CA LEU A 171 -11.34 -9.40 -14.65
C LEU A 171 -10.33 -9.76 -15.75
N GLN A 172 -9.05 -9.52 -15.52
CA GLN A 172 -7.96 -9.85 -16.46
C GLN A 172 -7.94 -11.34 -16.74
N ALA A 173 -7.94 -12.18 -15.71
CA ALA A 173 -7.93 -13.64 -15.86
C ALA A 173 -9.15 -14.15 -16.67
N LEU A 174 -10.31 -13.53 -16.48
CA LEU A 174 -11.51 -13.87 -17.23
C LEU A 174 -11.40 -13.51 -18.72
N VAL A 175 -10.85 -12.34 -19.03
CA VAL A 175 -10.63 -11.89 -20.41
C VAL A 175 -9.60 -12.76 -21.13
N GLU A 176 -8.49 -13.09 -20.49
CA GLU A 176 -7.42 -13.91 -21.05
C GLU A 176 -7.86 -15.35 -21.36
N ASN A 177 -8.82 -15.88 -20.61
CA ASN A 177 -9.36 -17.23 -20.82
C ASN A 177 -10.48 -17.31 -21.88
N GLY A 178 -10.65 -16.30 -22.73
CA GLY A 178 -11.56 -16.31 -23.88
C GLY A 178 -12.93 -15.70 -23.67
N GLY A 179 -13.11 -14.95 -22.58
CA GLY A 179 -14.22 -13.99 -22.46
C GLY A 179 -15.62 -14.52 -22.16
N GLU A 180 -15.85 -15.82 -22.10
CA GLU A 180 -17.10 -16.33 -21.54
C GLU A 180 -17.05 -16.28 -20.02
N LEU A 181 -17.54 -15.19 -19.50
CA LEU A 181 -17.64 -14.91 -18.07
C LEU A 181 -18.81 -15.70 -17.47
N THR A 182 -18.65 -17.02 -17.45
CA THR A 182 -19.62 -17.90 -16.79
C THR A 182 -19.45 -17.83 -15.26
N GLU A 183 -20.50 -18.18 -14.52
CA GLU A 183 -20.41 -18.29 -13.05
C GLU A 183 -19.32 -19.30 -12.64
N GLU A 184 -19.13 -20.37 -13.43
CA GLU A 184 -18.11 -21.38 -13.23
C GLU A 184 -16.68 -20.82 -13.37
N ALA A 185 -16.44 -19.91 -14.31
CA ALA A 185 -15.15 -19.23 -14.47
C ALA A 185 -14.85 -18.31 -13.27
N LEU A 186 -15.87 -17.61 -12.73
CA LEU A 186 -15.74 -16.83 -11.50
C LEU A 186 -15.45 -17.71 -10.29
N ASP A 187 -16.01 -18.91 -10.20
CA ASP A 187 -15.78 -19.84 -9.09
C ASP A 187 -14.40 -20.50 -9.17
N SER A 188 -13.92 -20.79 -10.37
CA SER A 188 -12.59 -21.41 -10.58
C SER A 188 -11.42 -20.47 -10.25
N THR A 189 -11.57 -19.15 -10.42
CA THR A 189 -10.55 -18.17 -10.04
C THR A 189 -10.44 -17.99 -8.54
N SER A 190 -11.54 -18.15 -7.78
CA SER A 190 -11.51 -18.01 -6.32
C SER A 190 -10.89 -19.22 -5.59
N GLN A 191 -10.73 -20.37 -6.23
CA GLN A 191 -10.09 -21.57 -5.65
C GLN A 191 -8.56 -21.57 -5.79
N LYS A 192 -7.98 -20.71 -6.62
CA LYS A 192 -6.52 -20.64 -6.82
C LYS A 192 -5.80 -19.73 -5.84
N ASP A 193 -6.55 -18.92 -5.05
CA ASP A 193 -5.99 -17.96 -4.09
C ASP A 193 -6.07 -18.44 -2.62
N ASN A 194 -6.31 -19.75 -2.37
CA ASN A 194 -6.29 -20.36 -1.04
C ASN A 194 -5.11 -21.31 -0.85
#